data_0110965e5499207e83f6ba3a695a629f
#
_entry.id   0110965e5499207e83f6ba3a695a629f
#
_cell.length_a   1.000
_cell.length_b   1.000
_cell.length_c   1.000
_cell.angle_alpha   90.00
_cell.angle_beta   90.00
_cell.angle_gamma   90.00
#
_symmetry.space_group_name_H-M   'P 1'
#
loop_
_entity.id
_entity.type
_entity.pdbx_description
1 polymer ?
#
loop_
_entity_poly.entity_id
_entity_poly.type
_entity_poly.pdbx_seq_one_letter_code
_entity_poly.pdbx_strand_id
1 'polypeptide(L)'
;MIGSITVHYGMRWGLRSVKQYFTLVPMIVSFAHKGLSELFEKGKSSKVQPALAARALRRLDAIDAAKTPEALNVPGFDFHPLRGKPKRYSVHVNGPWCITFEWEGENALKLDLENYH
;
A
#
# COMPACT_ATOMS: atom_id res chain seq x y z
N MET A 1 -1.92 6.02 19.26
CA MET A 1 -2.14 6.16 18.83
C MET A 1 -2.21 6.19 18.44
N ILE A 2 -1.72 6.31 18.28
CA ILE A 2 -1.77 6.45 17.70
C ILE A 2 -1.95 6.18 17.30
N GLY A 3 -1.69 6.17 16.96
CA GLY A 3 -1.93 6.04 16.39
C GLY A 3 -1.94 5.66 16.06
N SER A 4 -2.01 5.68 15.80
CA SER A 4 -2.06 5.42 15.31
C SER A 4 -2.00 4.94 15.23
N ILE A 5 -1.93 5.10 15.22
CA ILE A 5 -1.93 4.70 14.86
C ILE A 5 -1.94 4.14 14.97
N THR A 6 -2.15 4.15 14.79
CA THR A 6 -2.34 3.64 14.64
C THR A 6 -2.49 3.05 14.85
N VAL A 7 -2.57 3.02 14.91
CA VAL A 7 -2.92 2.54 14.87
C VAL A 7 -3.06 1.87 14.93
N HIS A 8 -3.03 1.74 14.87
CA HIS A 8 -3.22 1.17 14.53
C HIS A 8 -3.14 0.49 14.60
N TYR A 9 -2.86 0.62 14.63
CA TYR A 9 -2.60 0.00 14.20
C TYR A 9 -1.94 -0.76 14.23
N GLY A 10 -1.94 -0.84 14.04
CA GLY A 10 -1.21 -2.01 14.21
C GLY A 10 -0.11 -2.19 13.59
N MET A 11 0.01 -2.77 12.88
CA MET A 11 1.03 -2.63 12.21
C MET A 11 2.19 -3.42 12.43
N ARG A 12 3.11 -3.41 11.63
CA ARG A 12 4.39 -4.03 11.78
C ARG A 12 5.17 -3.28 12.81
N TRP A 13 4.63 -3.34 13.98
CA TRP A 13 5.05 -2.48 15.01
C TRP A 13 6.46 -2.57 15.43
N GLY A 14 6.95 -3.74 15.62
CA GLY A 14 8.27 -3.86 16.13
C GLY A 14 9.30 -3.12 15.34
N LEU A 15 9.22 -3.23 14.03
CA LEU A 15 10.21 -2.61 13.19
C LEU A 15 9.89 -1.19 12.85
N ARG A 16 8.62 -0.91 12.70
CA ARG A 16 8.26 0.38 12.19
C ARG A 16 7.95 1.39 13.26
N SER A 17 7.74 0.90 14.47
CA SER A 17 7.33 1.79 15.53
C SER A 17 8.35 2.85 15.84
N VAL A 18 9.61 2.58 15.60
CA VAL A 18 10.64 3.56 15.90
C VAL A 18 10.39 4.87 15.18
N LYS A 19 10.16 4.81 13.91
CA LYS A 19 9.93 6.05 13.19
C LYS A 19 8.54 6.59 13.42
N GLN A 20 7.63 5.78 13.89
CA GLN A 20 6.27 6.22 14.12
C GLN A 20 6.13 7.06 15.35
N TYR A 21 7.09 7.00 16.25
CA TYR A 21 7.00 7.75 17.48
C TYR A 21 7.02 9.25 17.29
N PHE A 22 7.69 9.68 16.26
CA PHE A 22 8.06 11.08 16.23
C PHE A 22 7.29 11.89 15.25
N THR A 23 6.67 11.28 14.31
CA THR A 23 6.09 12.04 13.24
C THR A 23 4.84 11.40 12.75
N LEU A 24 4.06 12.21 12.10
CA LEU A 24 2.97 11.73 11.30
C LEU A 24 3.54 11.44 9.95
N VAL A 25 3.98 10.23 9.75
CA VAL A 25 4.53 9.87 8.46
C VAL A 25 3.42 9.46 7.52
N PRO A 26 3.62 9.63 6.20
CA PRO A 26 2.68 9.15 5.21
C PRO A 26 2.50 7.67 5.40
N MET A 27 1.31 7.18 5.18
CA MET A 27 1.05 5.78 5.40
C MET A 27 -0.21 5.33 4.70
N ILE A 28 -0.34 4.03 4.61
CA ILE A 28 -1.56 3.42 4.13
C ILE A 28 -2.58 3.48 5.26
N VAL A 29 -3.73 4.09 4.99
CA VAL A 29 -4.75 4.26 6.02
C VAL A 29 -5.90 3.28 5.87
N SER A 30 -6.10 2.68 4.71
CA SER A 30 -7.16 1.68 4.56
C SER A 30 -6.89 0.76 3.39
N PHE A 31 -7.50 -0.42 3.45
CA PHE A 31 -7.39 -1.43 2.41
C PHE A 31 -8.79 -1.85 1.98
N ALA A 32 -9.00 -1.91 0.67
CA ALA A 32 -10.21 -2.51 0.12
C ALA A 32 -10.05 -4.03 0.02
N HIS A 33 -8.81 -4.51 -0.12
CA HIS A 33 -8.52 -5.94 -0.25
C HIS A 33 -7.97 -6.48 1.06
N LYS A 34 -8.71 -7.40 1.66
CA LYS A 34 -8.32 -7.92 2.97
C LYS A 34 -6.99 -8.66 2.93
N GLY A 35 -6.71 -9.35 1.84
CA GLY A 35 -5.44 -10.06 1.70
C GLY A 35 -4.26 -9.13 1.68
N LEU A 36 -4.39 -7.95 1.08
CA LEU A 36 -3.31 -6.97 1.10
C LEU A 36 -3.08 -6.46 2.52
N SER A 37 -4.14 -6.25 3.26
CA SER A 37 -4.03 -5.83 4.64
C SER A 37 -3.28 -6.87 5.46
N GLU A 38 -3.65 -8.13 5.31
CA GLU A 38 -2.97 -9.20 6.03
C GLU A 38 -1.51 -9.30 5.62
N LEU A 39 -1.25 -9.20 4.32
CA LEU A 39 0.11 -9.28 3.82
C LEU A 39 0.97 -8.16 4.40
N PHE A 40 0.42 -6.96 4.45
CA PHE A 40 1.15 -5.81 4.96
C PHE A 40 1.44 -5.94 6.45
N GLU A 41 0.46 -6.40 7.20
CA GLU A 41 0.59 -6.48 8.66
C GLU A 41 1.35 -7.70 9.14
N LYS A 42 1.16 -8.84 8.47
CA LYS A 42 1.71 -10.11 8.93
C LYS A 42 2.82 -10.66 8.05
N GLY A 43 3.01 -10.08 6.88
CA GLY A 43 4.01 -10.57 5.94
C GLY A 43 3.55 -11.73 5.10
N LYS A 44 2.31 -12.19 5.29
CA LYS A 44 1.75 -13.28 4.49
C LYS A 44 0.24 -13.23 4.52
N SER A 45 -0.39 -13.83 3.52
CA SER A 45 -1.83 -13.97 3.47
C SER A 45 -2.20 -15.07 2.50
N SER A 46 -3.14 -15.92 2.92
CA SER A 46 -3.66 -16.95 2.03
C SER A 46 -4.57 -16.37 0.95
N LYS A 47 -4.93 -15.10 1.06
CA LYS A 47 -5.80 -14.44 0.09
C LYS A 47 -5.04 -13.76 -1.03
N VAL A 48 -3.71 -13.84 -1.00
CA VAL A 48 -2.86 -13.31 -2.04
C VAL A 48 -2.06 -14.49 -2.60
N GLN A 49 -2.09 -14.66 -3.93
CA GLN A 49 -1.39 -15.77 -4.54
C GLN A 49 0.09 -15.70 -4.18
N PRO A 50 0.69 -16.87 -3.84
CA PRO A 50 2.11 -16.86 -3.47
C PRO A 50 3.02 -16.23 -4.50
N ALA A 51 2.68 -16.38 -5.78
CA ALA A 51 3.50 -15.81 -6.84
C ALA A 51 3.51 -14.29 -6.84
N LEU A 52 2.51 -13.68 -6.20
CA LEU A 52 2.41 -12.23 -6.14
C LEU A 52 2.90 -11.66 -4.81
N ALA A 53 2.95 -12.49 -3.78
CA ALA A 53 3.07 -11.99 -2.42
C ALA A 53 4.31 -11.13 -2.19
N ALA A 54 5.48 -11.59 -2.62
CA ALA A 54 6.71 -10.84 -2.36
C ALA A 54 6.72 -9.50 -3.07
N ARG A 55 6.30 -9.48 -4.33
CA ARG A 55 6.26 -8.22 -5.08
C ARG A 55 5.20 -7.29 -4.53
N ALA A 56 4.03 -7.84 -4.19
CA ALA A 56 2.96 -7.04 -3.62
C ALA A 56 3.43 -6.39 -2.32
N LEU A 57 4.12 -7.13 -1.47
CA LEU A 57 4.59 -6.58 -0.22
C LEU A 57 5.58 -5.43 -0.46
N ARG A 58 6.48 -5.60 -1.43
CA ARG A 58 7.42 -4.52 -1.74
C ARG A 58 6.69 -3.27 -2.23
N ARG A 59 5.62 -3.45 -3.02
CA ARG A 59 4.82 -2.30 -3.46
C ARG A 59 4.12 -1.65 -2.29
N LEU A 60 3.57 -2.46 -1.39
CA LEU A 60 2.91 -1.92 -0.20
C LEU A 60 3.88 -1.12 0.66
N ASP A 61 5.10 -1.63 0.84
CA ASP A 61 6.10 -0.90 1.61
C ASP A 61 6.45 0.43 0.95
N ALA A 62 6.56 0.43 -0.36
CA ALA A 62 6.87 1.67 -1.09
C ALA A 62 5.73 2.67 -0.99
N ILE A 63 4.49 2.20 -1.10
CA ILE A 63 3.32 3.07 -0.98
C ILE A 63 3.26 3.67 0.43
N ASP A 64 3.54 2.85 1.43
CA ASP A 64 3.50 3.28 2.81
C ASP A 64 4.54 4.37 3.08
N ALA A 65 5.66 4.33 2.39
CA ALA A 65 6.74 5.29 2.59
C ALA A 65 6.64 6.53 1.70
N ALA A 66 5.78 6.51 0.70
CA ALA A 66 5.70 7.60 -0.27
C ALA A 66 4.99 8.81 0.33
N LYS A 67 5.48 9.98 0.02
CA LYS A 67 4.85 11.23 0.46
C LYS A 67 3.91 11.80 -0.59
N THR A 68 4.09 11.38 -1.82
CA THR A 68 3.20 11.78 -2.93
C THR A 68 3.01 10.56 -3.80
N PRO A 69 1.91 10.50 -4.56
CA PRO A 69 1.74 9.37 -5.48
C PRO A 69 2.88 9.28 -6.49
N GLU A 70 3.37 10.42 -6.94
CA GLU A 70 4.42 10.46 -7.96
C GLU A 70 5.74 9.85 -7.50
N ALA A 71 5.94 9.75 -6.19
CA ALA A 71 7.12 9.09 -5.66
C ALA A 71 7.17 7.60 -6.04
N LEU A 72 6.03 7.06 -6.49
CA LEU A 72 5.93 5.66 -6.91
C LEU A 72 6.26 5.46 -8.38
N ASN A 73 6.60 6.53 -9.08
CA ASN A 73 6.98 6.45 -10.48
C ASN A 73 8.44 6.02 -10.59
N VAL A 74 8.69 4.75 -10.31
CA VAL A 74 10.04 4.18 -10.31
C VAL A 74 10.05 2.97 -11.23
N PRO A 75 11.24 2.57 -11.69
CA PRO A 75 11.33 1.43 -12.61
C PRO A 75 10.64 0.18 -12.06
N GLY A 76 9.89 -0.48 -12.90
CA GLY A 76 9.23 -1.72 -12.55
C GLY A 76 7.84 -1.56 -11.96
N PHE A 77 7.47 -0.36 -11.55
CA PHE A 77 6.15 -0.13 -10.94
C PHE A 77 5.09 0.22 -11.97
N ASP A 78 5.49 0.70 -13.14
CA ASP A 78 4.53 1.12 -14.15
C ASP A 78 3.43 1.99 -13.54
N PHE A 79 3.86 2.96 -12.74
CA PHE A 79 2.93 3.85 -12.04
C PHE A 79 2.17 4.71 -13.02
N HIS A 80 0.86 4.79 -12.84
CA HIS A 80 0.07 5.74 -13.62
C HIS A 80 -1.25 6.01 -12.93
N PRO A 81 -1.81 7.20 -13.19
CA PRO A 81 -3.13 7.52 -12.69
C PRO A 81 -4.20 6.82 -13.52
N LEU A 82 -5.30 6.50 -12.88
CA LEU A 82 -6.44 5.89 -13.54
C LEU A 82 -7.48 6.96 -13.84
N ARG A 83 -8.30 6.70 -14.85
CA ARG A 83 -9.37 7.62 -15.19
C ARG A 83 -10.52 7.46 -14.22
N GLY A 84 -11.31 8.52 -14.09
CA GLY A 84 -12.53 8.48 -13.31
C GLY A 84 -12.42 9.26 -12.02
N LYS A 85 -13.48 9.15 -11.25
CA LYS A 85 -13.61 9.82 -9.96
C LYS A 85 -14.12 8.82 -8.95
N PRO A 86 -13.55 8.79 -7.77
CA PRO A 86 -12.42 9.60 -7.35
C PRO A 86 -11.14 9.21 -8.09
N LYS A 87 -10.15 10.08 -8.01
CA LYS A 87 -8.88 9.82 -8.66
C LYS A 87 -8.19 8.64 -8.00
N ARG A 88 -7.75 7.70 -8.82
CA ARG A 88 -7.02 6.54 -8.33
C ARG A 88 -5.72 6.39 -9.09
N TYR A 89 -4.84 5.60 -8.53
CA TYR A 89 -3.52 5.33 -9.10
C TYR A 89 -3.28 3.83 -9.11
N SER A 90 -2.34 3.41 -9.93
CA SER A 90 -2.03 2.00 -10.10
C SER A 90 -0.53 1.80 -10.12
N VAL A 91 -0.06 0.74 -9.44
CA VAL A 91 1.30 0.25 -9.59
C VAL A 91 1.23 -1.23 -9.94
N HIS A 92 2.09 -1.63 -10.87
CA HIS A 92 2.12 -2.99 -11.38
C HIS A 92 2.76 -3.93 -10.35
N VAL A 93 2.20 -5.12 -10.22
CA VAL A 93 2.77 -6.17 -9.38
C VAL A 93 3.39 -7.26 -10.25
N ASN A 94 2.58 -8.00 -10.99
CA ASN A 94 3.07 -9.06 -11.83
C ASN A 94 1.97 -9.49 -12.78
N GLY A 95 2.32 -9.76 -14.04
CA GLY A 95 1.32 -10.13 -15.05
C GLY A 95 0.26 -9.06 -15.14
N PRO A 96 -1.03 -9.42 -15.11
CA PRO A 96 -2.09 -8.43 -15.17
C PRO A 96 -2.42 -7.80 -13.82
N TRP A 97 -1.73 -8.18 -12.74
CA TRP A 97 -2.11 -7.76 -11.41
C TRP A 97 -1.48 -6.43 -11.03
N CYS A 98 -2.30 -5.55 -10.48
CA CYS A 98 -1.88 -4.22 -10.04
C CYS A 98 -2.46 -3.93 -8.66
N ILE A 99 -1.78 -3.10 -7.91
CA ILE A 99 -2.34 -2.52 -6.69
C ILE A 99 -2.85 -1.14 -7.05
N THR A 100 -4.11 -0.88 -6.74
CA THR A 100 -4.74 0.41 -6.99
C THR A 100 -5.06 1.08 -5.67
N PHE A 101 -5.10 2.41 -5.69
CA PHE A 101 -5.33 3.15 -4.45
C PHE A 101 -5.78 4.56 -4.75
N GLU A 102 -6.42 5.17 -3.76
CA GLU A 102 -6.72 6.60 -3.76
C GLU A 102 -5.68 7.31 -2.91
N TRP A 103 -5.62 8.60 -3.03
CA TRP A 103 -4.64 9.39 -2.30
C TRP A 103 -5.30 10.63 -1.72
N GLU A 104 -5.01 10.89 -0.44
CA GLU A 104 -5.56 12.06 0.22
C GLU A 104 -4.48 12.62 1.15
N GLY A 105 -4.08 13.87 0.92
CA GLY A 105 -3.00 14.46 1.68
C GLY A 105 -1.70 13.74 1.41
N GLU A 106 -1.18 13.06 2.41
CA GLU A 106 0.01 12.23 2.26
C GLU A 106 -0.30 10.77 2.50
N ASN A 107 -1.56 10.40 2.41
CA ASN A 107 -2.00 9.06 2.75
C ASN A 107 -2.57 8.32 1.55
N ALA A 108 -2.25 7.03 1.48
CA ALA A 108 -2.87 6.14 0.51
C ALA A 108 -4.04 5.43 1.17
N LEU A 109 -5.11 5.28 0.44
CA LEU A 109 -6.31 4.63 0.99
C LEU A 109 -6.97 3.73 -0.01
N LYS A 110 -7.77 2.80 0.51
CA LYS A 110 -8.55 1.86 -0.29
C LYS A 110 -7.68 1.04 -1.23
N LEU A 111 -6.59 0.52 -0.70
CA LEU A 111 -5.70 -0.30 -1.49
C LEU A 111 -6.39 -1.59 -1.91
N ASP A 112 -6.33 -1.88 -3.18
CA ASP A 112 -6.98 -3.06 -3.75
C ASP A 112 -6.03 -3.77 -4.69
N LEU A 113 -6.26 -5.06 -4.89
CA LEU A 113 -5.47 -5.86 -5.81
C LEU A 113 -6.39 -6.20 -6.98
N GLU A 114 -6.07 -5.65 -8.14
CA GLU A 114 -6.95 -5.76 -9.30
C GLU A 114 -6.25 -6.38 -10.48
N ASN A 115 -7.01 -7.09 -11.27
CA ASN A 115 -6.52 -7.77 -12.45
C ASN A 115 -6.86 -6.91 -13.67
N TYR A 116 -5.82 -6.31 -14.27
CA TYR A 116 -5.97 -5.55 -15.49
C TYR A 116 -5.27 -6.29 -16.62
N HIS A 117 -5.88 -6.34 -17.75
CA HIS A 117 -5.22 -6.95 -18.91
C HIS A 117 -5.75 -6.37 -20.21
#